data_16e41da1df94bf9fc98ea96f238c305a
#
_entry.id   16e41da1df94bf9fc98ea96f238c305a
#
_cell.length_a   1.000
_cell.length_b   1.000
_cell.length_c   1.000
_cell.angle_alpha   90.00
_cell.angle_beta   90.00
_cell.angle_gamma   90.00
#
_symmetry.space_group_name_H-M   'P 1'
#
loop_
_entity.id
_entity.type
_entity.pdbx_description
1 polymer ?
#
loop_
_entity_poly.entity_id
_entity_poly.type
_entity_poly.pdbx_seq_one_letter_code
_entity_poly.pdbx_strand_id
1 'polypeptide(L)'
;MKYPTRLNKVNCVLLAVYLSFIFISQIIISDHFSVAYFCVGSFFMVILSALIAPLIIDRFSALSLPEESQQKTDRGQTVILYGIPLLFLSYYYLAYYPGAFSPDSINQYEQAITNHYNDWHPVLHTLIAFKLPLTISGGWIGSIVLFQILLFSVSLGYCFQVVNRYAGKTFTILSMIFVLGSPLTCNIALYPWKDVAFAIGSLLLMTFSFQIFMTKGNWMAVPLHMVVFTVVFVLTTIIRHNAILFTVPLLFAVLFQISPKRSLVSAFAIVLLISAIKGPLYRILQAESPDKRQVETLGLPMTVIGAAITYAPEKMDDEILGFAYSVAPAEIWEKNYYYGNFNNVKWSSETDKYVIEAYGRNRVIQMALSCFKKAPRICLKSLVKLTEGIYTITDPHPVNIFPAITQNTYGIVSLSSKALKYFPDAYNSFIQDFFPRVFLYYGVIHLAVVITVLAKCKLTSFSDWKRIFFVLPVFLYNYGTTLLLTGNNDSPRFFYYCVPLFPLLLLFFYREVRSG
;
A
#
# COMPACT_ATOMS: atom_id res chain seq x y z
N MET A 1 0.96 -13.39 38.98
CA MET A 1 -0.23 -13.68 38.14
C MET A 1 -1.06 -12.40 38.10
N LYS A 2 -1.00 -11.65 36.97
CA LYS A 2 -1.91 -10.52 36.77
C LYS A 2 -3.26 -11.11 36.35
N TYR A 3 -4.33 -10.71 37.01
CA TYR A 3 -5.70 -11.11 36.76
C TYR A 3 -6.04 -11.00 35.27
N PRO A 4 -6.85 -11.91 34.70
CA PRO A 4 -7.34 -11.76 33.34
C PRO A 4 -8.05 -10.42 33.24
N THR A 5 -7.52 -9.55 32.39
CA THR A 5 -8.17 -8.29 32.04
C THR A 5 -9.59 -8.64 31.59
N ARG A 6 -10.62 -8.09 32.27
CA ARG A 6 -12.02 -8.26 31.85
C ARG A 6 -12.07 -8.02 30.35
N LEU A 7 -12.44 -9.06 29.61
CA LEU A 7 -12.67 -9.00 28.16
C LEU A 7 -13.46 -7.72 27.86
N ASN A 8 -12.85 -6.83 27.10
CA ASN A 8 -13.55 -5.62 26.70
C ASN A 8 -14.65 -6.03 25.70
N LYS A 9 -15.88 -6.13 26.17
CA LYS A 9 -17.04 -6.55 25.36
C LYS A 9 -17.17 -5.75 24.06
N VAL A 10 -16.86 -4.46 24.13
CA VAL A 10 -16.88 -3.57 22.94
C VAL A 10 -15.89 -4.04 21.88
N ASN A 11 -14.67 -4.37 22.27
CA ASN A 11 -13.64 -4.84 21.35
C ASN A 11 -13.99 -6.21 20.74
N CYS A 12 -14.63 -7.10 21.53
CA CYS A 12 -15.14 -8.38 21.00
C CYS A 12 -16.24 -8.15 19.95
N VAL A 13 -17.17 -7.23 20.21
CA VAL A 13 -18.22 -6.88 19.24
C VAL A 13 -17.62 -6.28 17.97
N LEU A 14 -16.67 -5.36 18.08
CA LEU A 14 -16.03 -4.74 16.93
C LEU A 14 -15.25 -5.77 16.08
N LEU A 15 -14.55 -6.71 16.73
CA LEU A 15 -13.89 -7.79 16.00
C LEU A 15 -14.90 -8.72 15.33
N ALA A 16 -16.00 -9.06 16.01
CA ALA A 16 -17.06 -9.89 15.42
C ALA A 16 -17.69 -9.20 14.20
N VAL A 17 -17.94 -7.90 14.26
CA VAL A 17 -18.44 -7.10 13.13
C VAL A 17 -17.45 -7.12 11.97
N TYR A 18 -16.16 -6.93 12.24
CA TYR A 18 -15.12 -6.95 11.20
C TYR A 18 -14.99 -8.33 10.54
N LEU A 19 -14.97 -9.40 11.32
CA LEU A 19 -14.94 -10.77 10.80
C LEU A 19 -16.22 -11.09 9.99
N SER A 20 -17.38 -10.67 10.50
CA SER A 20 -18.64 -10.81 9.76
C SER A 20 -18.60 -10.11 8.42
N PHE A 21 -18.05 -8.90 8.37
CA PHE A 21 -17.86 -8.16 7.11
C PHE A 21 -16.99 -8.93 6.13
N ILE A 22 -15.85 -9.47 6.58
CA ILE A 22 -14.95 -10.29 5.74
C ILE A 22 -15.71 -11.49 5.16
N PHE A 23 -16.43 -12.26 6.00
CA PHE A 23 -17.10 -13.47 5.56
C PHE A 23 -18.33 -13.17 4.67
N ILE A 24 -19.14 -12.16 5.02
CA ILE A 24 -20.31 -11.77 4.22
C ILE A 24 -19.87 -11.24 2.85
N SER A 25 -18.74 -10.52 2.79
CA SER A 25 -18.19 -10.07 1.51
C SER A 25 -17.91 -11.26 0.56
N GLN A 26 -17.41 -12.38 1.08
CA GLN A 26 -17.20 -13.60 0.28
C GLN A 26 -18.51 -14.20 -0.24
N ILE A 27 -19.59 -14.11 0.53
CA ILE A 27 -20.92 -14.55 0.08
C ILE A 27 -21.43 -13.64 -1.05
N ILE A 28 -21.23 -12.34 -0.95
CA ILE A 28 -21.65 -11.36 -1.98
C ILE A 28 -20.96 -11.61 -3.32
N ILE A 29 -19.68 -11.94 -3.31
CA ILE A 29 -18.90 -12.17 -4.53
C ILE A 29 -19.09 -13.57 -5.13
N SER A 30 -19.68 -14.49 -4.38
CA SER A 30 -19.95 -15.85 -4.85
C SER A 30 -20.84 -15.88 -6.08
N ASP A 31 -20.55 -16.76 -7.02
CA ASP A 31 -21.37 -16.96 -8.22
C ASP A 31 -22.65 -17.74 -7.90
N HIS A 32 -22.67 -18.51 -6.80
CA HIS A 32 -23.84 -19.26 -6.31
C HIS A 32 -24.77 -18.44 -5.41
N PHE A 33 -24.86 -17.13 -5.62
CA PHE A 33 -25.67 -16.26 -4.80
C PHE A 33 -27.18 -16.51 -5.02
N SER A 34 -27.88 -16.81 -3.93
CA SER A 34 -29.32 -16.67 -3.80
C SER A 34 -29.66 -15.83 -2.57
N VAL A 35 -30.86 -15.23 -2.52
CA VAL A 35 -31.28 -14.47 -1.33
C VAL A 35 -31.29 -15.35 -0.09
N ALA A 36 -31.76 -16.59 -0.21
CA ALA A 36 -31.75 -17.56 0.88
C ALA A 36 -30.31 -17.89 1.33
N TYR A 37 -29.40 -18.15 0.39
CA TYR A 37 -27.99 -18.40 0.68
C TYR A 37 -27.34 -17.20 1.37
N PHE A 38 -27.63 -15.98 0.90
CA PHE A 38 -27.14 -14.75 1.53
C PHE A 38 -27.66 -14.59 2.97
N CYS A 39 -28.98 -14.73 3.18
CA CYS A 39 -29.58 -14.55 4.51
C CYS A 39 -29.08 -15.61 5.49
N VAL A 40 -29.14 -16.88 5.11
CA VAL A 40 -28.72 -18.01 5.97
C VAL A 40 -27.21 -17.96 6.20
N GLY A 41 -26.42 -17.79 5.14
CA GLY A 41 -24.97 -17.71 5.23
C GLY A 41 -24.52 -16.53 6.11
N SER A 42 -25.08 -15.33 5.90
CA SER A 42 -24.77 -14.16 6.72
C SER A 42 -25.12 -14.36 8.19
N PHE A 43 -26.27 -14.97 8.49
CA PHE A 43 -26.66 -15.29 9.86
C PHE A 43 -25.65 -16.23 10.54
N PHE A 44 -25.25 -17.31 9.88
CA PHE A 44 -24.23 -18.22 10.42
C PHE A 44 -22.87 -17.54 10.59
N MET A 45 -22.44 -16.70 9.64
CA MET A 45 -21.16 -15.99 9.73
C MET A 45 -21.14 -14.96 10.86
N VAL A 46 -22.26 -14.28 11.13
CA VAL A 46 -22.38 -13.38 12.29
C VAL A 46 -22.26 -14.16 13.61
N ILE A 47 -22.96 -15.30 13.72
CA ILE A 47 -22.87 -16.15 14.92
C ILE A 47 -21.44 -16.68 15.11
N LEU A 48 -20.86 -17.23 14.05
CA LEU A 48 -19.49 -17.75 14.09
C LEU A 48 -18.49 -16.66 14.50
N SER A 49 -18.60 -15.46 13.92
CA SER A 49 -17.75 -14.32 14.28
C SER A 49 -17.91 -13.91 15.74
N ALA A 50 -19.15 -13.90 16.25
CA ALA A 50 -19.44 -13.57 17.65
C ALA A 50 -18.86 -14.60 18.63
N LEU A 51 -18.82 -15.88 18.26
CA LEU A 51 -18.22 -16.95 19.06
C LEU A 51 -16.69 -16.93 19.03
N ILE A 52 -16.09 -16.62 17.87
CA ILE A 52 -14.64 -16.69 17.68
C ILE A 52 -13.94 -15.40 18.19
N ALA A 53 -14.54 -14.23 18.04
CA ALA A 53 -13.91 -12.96 18.39
C ALA A 53 -13.41 -12.88 19.84
N PRO A 54 -14.17 -13.31 20.87
CA PRO A 54 -13.70 -13.33 22.25
C PRO A 54 -12.47 -14.23 22.47
N LEU A 55 -12.44 -15.40 21.80
CA LEU A 55 -11.32 -16.34 21.89
C LEU A 55 -10.05 -15.76 21.29
N ILE A 56 -10.17 -15.09 20.13
CA ILE A 56 -9.05 -14.42 19.47
C ILE A 56 -8.51 -13.29 20.37
N ILE A 57 -9.39 -12.42 20.87
CA ILE A 57 -8.98 -11.30 21.72
C ILE A 57 -8.32 -11.81 23.00
N ASP A 58 -8.84 -12.85 23.64
CA ASP A 58 -8.23 -13.43 24.84
C ASP A 58 -6.80 -13.92 24.55
N ARG A 59 -6.62 -14.72 23.50
CA ARG A 59 -5.30 -15.24 23.11
C ARG A 59 -4.31 -14.13 22.77
N PHE A 60 -4.71 -13.16 21.93
CA PHE A 60 -3.82 -12.05 21.56
C PHE A 60 -3.56 -11.08 22.71
N SER A 61 -4.49 -10.91 23.65
CA SER A 61 -4.27 -10.11 24.87
C SER A 61 -3.20 -10.72 25.75
N ALA A 62 -3.11 -12.05 25.81
CA ALA A 62 -2.11 -12.76 26.60
C ALA A 62 -0.71 -12.72 25.98
N LEU A 63 -0.59 -12.49 24.66
CA LEU A 63 0.72 -12.39 24.01
C LEU A 63 1.47 -11.16 24.53
N SER A 64 2.72 -11.36 24.91
CA SER A 64 3.64 -10.29 25.29
C SER A 64 4.98 -10.50 24.60
N LEU A 65 5.64 -9.41 24.22
CA LEU A 65 7.03 -9.49 23.84
C LEU A 65 7.90 -9.59 25.09
N PRO A 66 9.00 -10.37 25.07
CA PRO A 66 9.93 -10.44 26.19
C PRO A 66 10.38 -9.06 26.65
N GLU A 67 10.49 -8.85 27.96
CA GLU A 67 11.14 -7.66 28.51
C GLU A 67 12.65 -7.75 28.26
N GLU A 68 13.06 -7.39 27.06
CA GLU A 68 14.49 -7.19 26.82
C GLU A 68 14.87 -5.76 27.22
N SER A 69 15.98 -5.67 27.99
CA SER A 69 16.64 -4.40 28.26
C SER A 69 16.95 -3.72 26.91
N GLN A 70 16.86 -2.40 26.85
CA GLN A 70 17.27 -1.63 25.65
C GLN A 70 18.76 -1.87 25.39
N GLN A 71 19.09 -3.00 24.79
CA GLN A 71 20.46 -3.31 24.42
C GLN A 71 20.87 -2.42 23.26
N LYS A 72 21.98 -1.71 23.44
CA LYS A 72 22.64 -1.07 22.31
C LYS A 72 23.05 -2.18 21.33
N THR A 73 22.56 -2.08 20.11
CA THR A 73 22.98 -2.95 19.01
C THR A 73 24.51 -2.83 18.87
N ASP A 74 25.23 -3.92 18.98
CA ASP A 74 26.67 -3.93 18.77
C ASP A 74 27.02 -3.76 17.27
N ARG A 75 28.31 -3.56 16.96
CA ARG A 75 28.77 -3.38 15.57
C ARG A 75 28.48 -4.61 14.71
N GLY A 76 28.69 -5.82 15.22
CA GLY A 76 28.47 -7.06 14.50
C GLY A 76 26.98 -7.23 14.14
N GLN A 77 26.10 -7.00 15.11
CA GLN A 77 24.65 -7.01 14.89
C GLN A 77 24.23 -5.95 13.85
N THR A 78 24.80 -4.74 13.91
CA THR A 78 24.53 -3.70 12.93
C THR A 78 24.88 -4.16 11.52
N VAL A 79 26.08 -4.74 11.34
CA VAL A 79 26.51 -5.27 10.02
C VAL A 79 25.53 -6.34 9.51
N ILE A 80 25.04 -7.22 10.37
CA ILE A 80 24.06 -8.26 10.00
C ILE A 80 22.72 -7.62 9.59
N LEU A 81 22.20 -6.68 10.36
CA LEU A 81 20.89 -6.07 10.12
C LEU A 81 20.82 -5.28 8.80
N TYR A 82 21.93 -4.66 8.39
CA TYR A 82 22.02 -3.97 7.10
C TYR A 82 22.51 -4.88 5.97
N GLY A 83 23.42 -5.79 6.28
CA GLY A 83 24.05 -6.69 5.31
C GLY A 83 23.09 -7.73 4.73
N ILE A 84 22.24 -8.34 5.56
CA ILE A 84 21.28 -9.37 5.07
C ILE A 84 20.29 -8.78 4.05
N PRO A 85 19.58 -7.66 4.30
CA PRO A 85 18.72 -7.05 3.28
C PRO A 85 19.50 -6.70 2.00
N LEU A 86 20.69 -6.13 2.14
CA LEU A 86 21.51 -5.76 1.00
C LEU A 86 21.92 -6.98 0.15
N LEU A 87 22.42 -8.03 0.76
CA LEU A 87 22.85 -9.24 0.06
C LEU A 87 21.65 -9.92 -0.62
N PHE A 88 20.53 -10.03 0.08
CA PHE A 88 19.36 -10.73 -0.43
C PHE A 88 18.72 -9.99 -1.60
N LEU A 89 18.50 -8.70 -1.49
CA LEU A 89 17.96 -7.88 -2.58
C LEU A 89 18.94 -7.74 -3.75
N SER A 90 20.23 -7.64 -3.48
CA SER A 90 21.27 -7.64 -4.52
C SER A 90 21.32 -8.96 -5.29
N TYR A 91 21.12 -10.10 -4.62
CA TYR A 91 21.01 -11.38 -5.28
C TYR A 91 19.83 -11.42 -6.27
N TYR A 92 18.64 -10.95 -5.86
CA TYR A 92 17.49 -10.83 -6.76
C TYR A 92 17.77 -9.86 -7.92
N TYR A 93 18.43 -8.74 -7.66
CA TYR A 93 18.84 -7.81 -8.71
C TYR A 93 19.77 -8.46 -9.75
N LEU A 94 20.76 -9.21 -9.31
CA LEU A 94 21.66 -9.95 -10.22
C LEU A 94 20.93 -11.05 -10.98
N ALA A 95 19.99 -11.73 -10.33
CA ALA A 95 19.17 -12.77 -10.95
C ALA A 95 18.29 -12.22 -12.08
N TYR A 96 17.78 -11.01 -11.95
CA TYR A 96 16.89 -10.36 -12.92
C TYR A 96 17.51 -9.10 -13.55
N TYR A 97 18.84 -9.06 -13.69
CA TYR A 97 19.57 -7.91 -14.22
C TYR A 97 19.06 -7.48 -15.60
N PRO A 98 18.89 -6.16 -15.87
CA PRO A 98 19.17 -4.98 -15.03
C PRO A 98 18.01 -4.55 -14.11
N GLY A 99 17.08 -5.41 -13.80
CA GLY A 99 15.86 -5.19 -13.07
C GLY A 99 14.61 -5.44 -13.91
N ALA A 100 13.48 -4.94 -13.46
CA ALA A 100 12.19 -5.08 -14.14
C ALA A 100 11.66 -3.70 -14.57
N PHE A 101 11.16 -3.59 -15.80
CA PHE A 101 10.68 -2.32 -16.36
C PHE A 101 9.28 -2.50 -16.95
N SER A 102 8.31 -1.92 -16.30
CA SER A 102 6.93 -1.82 -16.78
C SER A 102 6.76 -0.65 -17.76
N PRO A 103 5.60 -0.50 -18.42
CA PRO A 103 5.30 0.69 -19.22
C PRO A 103 5.52 2.00 -18.45
N ASP A 104 5.10 2.06 -17.16
CA ASP A 104 5.32 3.21 -16.29
C ASP A 104 6.82 3.54 -16.12
N SER A 105 7.64 2.48 -15.97
CA SER A 105 9.10 2.64 -15.81
C SER A 105 9.78 3.08 -17.10
N ILE A 106 9.34 2.56 -18.24
CA ILE A 106 9.84 2.97 -19.55
C ILE A 106 9.52 4.43 -19.84
N ASN A 107 8.28 4.86 -19.55
CA ASN A 107 7.89 6.27 -19.69
C ASN A 107 8.73 7.21 -18.83
N GLN A 108 9.00 6.84 -17.57
CA GLN A 108 9.85 7.67 -16.69
C GLN A 108 11.33 7.64 -17.12
N TYR A 109 11.81 6.52 -17.67
CA TYR A 109 13.15 6.45 -18.26
C TYR A 109 13.26 7.41 -19.46
N GLU A 110 12.27 7.42 -20.35
CA GLU A 110 12.19 8.37 -21.47
C GLU A 110 12.24 9.82 -21.00
N GLN A 111 11.41 10.19 -20.02
CA GLN A 111 11.43 11.53 -19.44
C GLN A 111 12.81 11.89 -18.86
N ALA A 112 13.49 10.94 -18.22
CA ALA A 112 14.80 11.17 -17.62
C ALA A 112 15.90 11.41 -18.67
N ILE A 113 15.88 10.73 -19.81
CA ILE A 113 16.89 10.89 -20.86
C ILE A 113 16.61 12.10 -21.77
N THR A 114 15.33 12.40 -22.03
CA THR A 114 14.93 13.52 -22.90
C THR A 114 14.83 14.85 -22.18
N ASN A 115 14.75 14.87 -20.84
CA ASN A 115 14.42 16.03 -19.99
C ASN A 115 13.04 16.65 -20.28
N HIS A 116 12.15 15.90 -20.91
CA HIS A 116 10.75 16.26 -21.12
C HIS A 116 9.91 15.64 -20.00
N TYR A 117 9.42 16.45 -19.07
CA TYR A 117 8.74 15.97 -17.87
C TYR A 117 7.23 16.18 -17.94
N ASN A 118 6.47 15.11 -17.61
CA ASN A 118 5.02 15.15 -17.47
C ASN A 118 4.64 14.63 -16.08
N ASP A 119 3.83 15.39 -15.32
CA ASP A 119 3.46 15.04 -13.93
C ASP A 119 2.37 13.94 -13.84
N TRP A 120 2.24 13.08 -14.86
CA TRP A 120 1.49 11.82 -14.76
C TRP A 120 2.15 10.88 -13.74
N HIS A 121 3.45 10.75 -13.85
CA HIS A 121 4.29 10.24 -12.79
C HIS A 121 4.95 11.43 -12.10
N PRO A 122 4.95 11.51 -10.74
CA PRO A 122 5.54 12.65 -10.07
C PRO A 122 6.96 12.95 -10.56
N VAL A 123 7.17 14.15 -11.08
CA VAL A 123 8.45 14.56 -11.68
C VAL A 123 9.62 14.35 -10.72
N LEU A 124 9.40 14.64 -9.42
CA LEU A 124 10.44 14.41 -8.41
C LEU A 124 10.87 12.94 -8.33
N HIS A 125 9.93 11.99 -8.52
CA HIS A 125 10.29 10.57 -8.58
C HIS A 125 11.17 10.28 -9.80
N THR A 126 10.82 10.79 -10.98
CA THR A 126 11.64 10.65 -12.20
C THR A 126 13.04 11.22 -12.01
N LEU A 127 13.16 12.38 -11.35
CA LEU A 127 14.46 13.00 -11.08
C LEU A 127 15.33 12.16 -10.13
N ILE A 128 14.75 11.68 -9.03
CA ILE A 128 15.52 10.98 -7.98
C ILE A 128 15.77 9.52 -8.36
N ALA A 129 14.74 8.80 -8.86
CA ALA A 129 14.83 7.38 -9.09
C ALA A 129 15.46 7.02 -10.45
N PHE A 130 15.37 7.91 -11.46
CA PHE A 130 15.89 7.66 -12.80
C PHE A 130 17.03 8.62 -13.17
N LYS A 131 16.76 9.93 -13.20
CA LYS A 131 17.74 10.90 -13.70
C LYS A 131 19.03 10.92 -12.88
N LEU A 132 18.92 10.96 -11.56
CA LEU A 132 20.07 11.02 -10.66
C LEU A 132 21.01 9.80 -10.84
N PRO A 133 20.54 8.53 -10.72
CA PRO A 133 21.43 7.38 -10.90
C PRO A 133 22.00 7.27 -12.31
N LEU A 134 21.23 7.60 -13.34
CA LEU A 134 21.74 7.65 -14.72
C LEU A 134 22.85 8.69 -14.87
N THR A 135 22.69 9.88 -14.31
CA THR A 135 23.71 10.94 -14.40
C THR A 135 24.99 10.53 -13.67
N ILE A 136 24.89 9.98 -12.49
CA ILE A 136 26.06 9.54 -11.69
C ILE A 136 26.80 8.39 -12.37
N SER A 137 26.07 7.48 -13.01
CA SER A 137 26.65 6.26 -13.62
C SER A 137 27.06 6.42 -15.10
N GLY A 138 26.93 7.60 -15.68
CA GLY A 138 27.21 7.83 -17.11
C GLY A 138 26.21 7.12 -18.04
N GLY A 139 24.95 6.99 -17.63
CA GLY A 139 23.88 6.41 -18.46
C GLY A 139 23.66 4.90 -18.28
N TRP A 140 24.32 4.25 -17.31
CA TRP A 140 24.14 2.83 -17.06
C TRP A 140 22.73 2.52 -16.52
N ILE A 141 21.91 1.83 -17.31
CA ILE A 141 20.50 1.54 -16.99
C ILE A 141 20.32 0.76 -15.68
N GLY A 142 21.21 -0.17 -15.37
CA GLY A 142 21.16 -0.96 -14.13
C GLY A 142 21.30 -0.13 -12.87
N SER A 143 21.87 1.08 -12.97
CA SER A 143 22.04 1.99 -11.84
C SER A 143 20.71 2.43 -11.22
N ILE A 144 19.63 2.49 -11.99
CA ILE A 144 18.28 2.88 -11.57
C ILE A 144 17.80 1.92 -10.48
N VAL A 145 17.78 0.63 -10.80
CA VAL A 145 17.30 -0.41 -9.88
C VAL A 145 18.28 -0.65 -8.74
N LEU A 146 19.59 -0.61 -9.02
CA LEU A 146 20.62 -0.72 -7.98
C LEU A 146 20.49 0.39 -6.94
N PHE A 147 20.29 1.64 -7.35
CA PHE A 147 20.07 2.77 -6.45
C PHE A 147 18.86 2.56 -5.54
N GLN A 148 17.74 2.11 -6.11
CA GLN A 148 16.53 1.78 -5.34
C GLN A 148 16.78 0.67 -4.32
N ILE A 149 17.49 -0.40 -4.71
CA ILE A 149 17.84 -1.53 -3.83
C ILE A 149 18.73 -1.08 -2.68
N LEU A 150 19.72 -0.24 -2.94
CA LEU A 150 20.58 0.31 -1.90
C LEU A 150 19.77 1.12 -0.89
N LEU A 151 18.92 2.03 -1.35
CA LEU A 151 18.05 2.82 -0.48
C LEU A 151 17.10 1.94 0.34
N PHE A 152 16.49 0.93 -0.30
CA PHE A 152 15.58 0.03 0.39
C PHE A 152 16.29 -0.83 1.43
N SER A 153 17.46 -1.37 1.09
CA SER A 153 18.27 -2.17 2.02
C SER A 153 18.69 -1.38 3.26
N VAL A 154 19.12 -0.11 3.07
CA VAL A 154 19.47 0.79 4.18
C VAL A 154 18.24 1.09 5.04
N SER A 155 17.09 1.35 4.41
CA SER A 155 15.85 1.64 5.13
C SER A 155 15.35 0.43 5.94
N LEU A 156 15.43 -0.78 5.38
CA LEU A 156 15.13 -2.03 6.07
C LEU A 156 16.10 -2.26 7.23
N GLY A 157 17.41 -2.08 6.99
CA GLY A 157 18.44 -2.23 8.03
C GLY A 157 18.19 -1.31 9.22
N TYR A 158 17.86 -0.05 8.95
CA TYR A 158 17.51 0.93 9.99
C TYR A 158 16.22 0.54 10.74
N CYS A 159 15.19 0.10 10.02
CA CYS A 159 13.97 -0.40 10.63
C CYS A 159 14.26 -1.59 11.56
N PHE A 160 14.99 -2.60 11.08
CA PHE A 160 15.34 -3.78 11.87
C PHE A 160 16.23 -3.43 13.07
N GLN A 161 17.10 -2.42 12.96
CA GLN A 161 17.88 -1.92 14.09
C GLN A 161 16.98 -1.33 15.17
N VAL A 162 15.96 -0.55 14.79
CA VAL A 162 14.97 -0.01 15.74
C VAL A 162 14.12 -1.13 16.33
N VAL A 163 13.65 -2.08 15.50
CA VAL A 163 12.92 -3.27 15.97
C VAL A 163 13.75 -4.06 16.97
N ASN A 164 15.03 -4.32 16.69
CA ASN A 164 15.94 -5.04 17.59
C ASN A 164 16.10 -4.35 18.94
N ARG A 165 16.23 -3.02 18.93
CA ARG A 165 16.36 -2.22 20.17
C ARG A 165 15.13 -2.33 21.08
N TYR A 166 13.94 -2.43 20.51
CA TYR A 166 12.67 -2.37 21.27
C TYR A 166 11.98 -3.73 21.44
N ALA A 167 12.23 -4.71 20.57
CA ALA A 167 11.56 -6.00 20.60
C ALA A 167 12.52 -7.20 20.74
N GLY A 168 13.83 -6.95 20.65
CA GLY A 168 14.86 -7.95 20.81
C GLY A 168 15.12 -8.82 19.58
N LYS A 169 16.12 -9.66 19.70
CA LYS A 169 16.71 -10.42 18.59
C LYS A 169 15.71 -11.36 17.91
N THR A 170 14.96 -12.13 18.69
CA THR A 170 14.02 -13.13 18.17
C THR A 170 12.95 -12.49 17.29
N PHE A 171 12.30 -11.42 17.79
CA PHE A 171 11.27 -10.72 17.01
C PHE A 171 11.87 -10.08 15.75
N THR A 172 13.09 -9.57 15.83
CA THR A 172 13.79 -9.01 14.67
C THR A 172 14.09 -10.06 13.61
N ILE A 173 14.57 -11.25 14.00
CA ILE A 173 14.80 -12.36 13.06
C ILE A 173 13.49 -12.77 12.38
N LEU A 174 12.41 -12.94 13.14
CA LEU A 174 11.10 -13.27 12.58
C LEU A 174 10.60 -12.17 11.63
N SER A 175 10.84 -10.91 11.96
CA SER A 175 10.51 -9.77 11.10
C SER A 175 11.30 -9.79 9.80
N MET A 176 12.60 -10.09 9.86
CA MET A 176 13.46 -10.23 8.67
C MET A 176 13.00 -11.38 7.79
N ILE A 177 12.71 -12.54 8.39
CA ILE A 177 12.18 -13.71 7.65
C ILE A 177 10.85 -13.36 6.98
N PHE A 178 9.94 -12.70 7.68
CA PHE A 178 8.65 -12.29 7.12
C PHE A 178 8.82 -11.32 5.95
N VAL A 179 9.61 -10.26 6.12
CA VAL A 179 9.75 -9.20 5.12
C VAL A 179 10.56 -9.67 3.92
N LEU A 180 11.73 -10.27 4.13
CA LEU A 180 12.61 -10.71 3.04
C LEU A 180 12.15 -12.04 2.43
N GLY A 181 11.53 -12.91 3.21
CA GLY A 181 10.93 -14.15 2.73
C GLY A 181 9.65 -13.94 1.92
N SER A 182 9.03 -12.76 1.95
CA SER A 182 7.93 -12.46 1.05
C SER A 182 8.42 -12.25 -0.38
N PRO A 183 7.97 -13.06 -1.37
CA PRO A 183 8.33 -12.86 -2.77
C PRO A 183 7.97 -11.46 -3.27
N LEU A 184 6.88 -10.88 -2.73
CA LEU A 184 6.46 -9.50 -3.06
C LEU A 184 7.56 -8.49 -2.75
N THR A 185 8.26 -8.63 -1.61
CA THR A 185 9.35 -7.70 -1.23
C THR A 185 10.45 -7.70 -2.27
N CYS A 186 10.88 -8.86 -2.73
CA CYS A 186 11.99 -8.99 -3.64
C CYS A 186 11.60 -8.66 -5.08
N ASN A 187 10.50 -9.19 -5.56
CA ASN A 187 10.08 -9.01 -6.95
C ASN A 187 9.66 -7.57 -7.24
N ILE A 188 8.87 -6.95 -6.36
CA ILE A 188 8.42 -5.57 -6.54
C ILE A 188 9.58 -4.59 -6.39
N ALA A 189 10.55 -4.86 -5.51
CA ALA A 189 11.73 -4.02 -5.34
C ALA A 189 12.59 -3.90 -6.61
N LEU A 190 12.45 -4.82 -7.57
CA LEU A 190 13.15 -4.76 -8.86
C LEU A 190 12.51 -3.80 -9.86
N TYR A 191 11.27 -3.36 -9.63
CA TYR A 191 10.63 -2.36 -10.45
C TYR A 191 10.92 -0.96 -9.92
N PRO A 192 11.46 -0.03 -10.71
CA PRO A 192 11.67 1.35 -10.29
C PRO A 192 10.34 2.12 -10.29
N TRP A 193 9.39 1.64 -9.49
CA TRP A 193 8.08 2.24 -9.36
C TRP A 193 8.04 3.27 -8.23
N LYS A 194 7.24 4.31 -8.44
CA LYS A 194 6.86 5.25 -7.37
C LYS A 194 6.27 4.55 -6.13
N ASP A 195 5.70 3.36 -6.32
CA ASP A 195 5.16 2.51 -5.26
C ASP A 195 6.26 1.97 -4.33
N VAL A 196 7.41 1.60 -4.89
CA VAL A 196 8.57 1.14 -4.11
C VAL A 196 9.23 2.31 -3.39
N ALA A 197 9.40 3.45 -4.07
CA ALA A 197 9.91 4.65 -3.45
C ALA A 197 8.99 5.13 -2.30
N PHE A 198 7.67 5.02 -2.46
CA PHE A 198 6.70 5.26 -1.39
C PHE A 198 6.83 4.25 -0.25
N ALA A 199 7.07 2.96 -0.54
CA ALA A 199 7.31 1.95 0.49
C ALA A 199 8.57 2.25 1.32
N ILE A 200 9.65 2.69 0.68
CA ILE A 200 10.89 3.11 1.34
C ILE A 200 10.63 4.32 2.25
N GLY A 201 9.98 5.35 1.71
CA GLY A 201 9.67 6.58 2.46
C GLY A 201 8.71 6.34 3.63
N SER A 202 7.65 5.55 3.41
CA SER A 202 6.69 5.20 4.48
C SER A 202 7.34 4.33 5.56
N LEU A 203 8.26 3.42 5.21
CA LEU A 203 9.02 2.62 6.18
C LEU A 203 9.88 3.52 7.09
N LEU A 204 10.60 4.46 6.50
CA LEU A 204 11.40 5.43 7.27
C LEU A 204 10.52 6.32 8.15
N LEU A 205 9.43 6.87 7.60
CA LEU A 205 8.51 7.72 8.37
C LEU A 205 7.87 6.97 9.54
N MET A 206 7.44 5.74 9.35
CA MET A 206 6.89 4.92 10.43
C MET A 206 7.95 4.54 11.46
N THR A 207 9.18 4.27 11.03
CA THR A 207 10.30 4.00 11.95
C THR A 207 10.63 5.23 12.80
N PHE A 208 10.66 6.42 12.20
CA PHE A 208 10.83 7.68 12.94
C PHE A 208 9.65 7.95 13.88
N SER A 209 8.43 7.75 13.38
CA SER A 209 7.20 7.95 14.16
C SER A 209 7.14 7.02 15.38
N PHE A 210 7.59 5.78 15.23
CA PHE A 210 7.70 4.85 16.35
C PHE A 210 8.71 5.36 17.41
N GLN A 211 9.87 5.87 16.99
CA GLN A 211 10.85 6.46 17.91
C GLN A 211 10.31 7.75 18.57
N ILE A 212 9.61 8.61 17.82
CA ILE A 212 8.94 9.80 18.35
C ILE A 212 7.93 9.38 19.42
N PHE A 213 7.12 8.37 19.15
CA PHE A 213 6.15 7.83 20.09
C PHE A 213 6.82 7.28 21.35
N MET A 214 7.83 6.41 21.22
CA MET A 214 8.53 5.78 22.33
C MET A 214 9.29 6.78 23.22
N THR A 215 9.77 7.88 22.65
CA THR A 215 10.51 8.94 23.36
C THR A 215 9.64 10.12 23.78
N LYS A 216 8.31 10.02 23.68
CA LYS A 216 7.36 11.12 23.95
C LYS A 216 7.74 12.42 23.20
N GLY A 217 8.17 12.30 21.95
CA GLY A 217 8.58 13.43 21.11
C GLY A 217 10.03 13.89 21.28
N ASN A 218 10.78 13.38 22.25
CA ASN A 218 12.17 13.80 22.49
C ASN A 218 13.12 13.42 21.34
N TRP A 219 12.79 12.42 20.54
CA TRP A 219 13.58 12.12 19.33
C TRP A 219 13.68 13.33 18.39
N MET A 220 12.62 14.11 18.24
CA MET A 220 12.57 15.34 17.45
C MET A 220 13.27 16.55 18.14
N ALA A 221 13.82 16.38 19.34
CA ALA A 221 14.59 17.45 20.00
C ALA A 221 15.97 17.63 19.35
N VAL A 222 16.49 16.61 18.69
CA VAL A 222 17.75 16.67 17.94
C VAL A 222 17.47 17.35 16.60
N PRO A 223 18.12 18.49 16.28
CA PRO A 223 17.83 19.23 15.04
C PRO A 223 17.99 18.38 13.77
N LEU A 224 19.01 17.53 13.71
CA LEU A 224 19.25 16.64 12.59
C LEU A 224 18.07 15.67 12.36
N HIS A 225 17.50 15.12 13.44
CA HIS A 225 16.34 14.23 13.33
C HIS A 225 15.11 14.95 12.77
N MET A 226 14.90 16.20 13.19
CA MET A 226 13.81 17.03 12.68
C MET A 226 13.99 17.33 11.19
N VAL A 227 15.21 17.66 10.77
CA VAL A 227 15.52 17.89 9.34
C VAL A 227 15.31 16.62 8.53
N VAL A 228 15.85 15.48 8.97
CA VAL A 228 15.71 14.19 8.27
C VAL A 228 14.25 13.77 8.17
N PHE A 229 13.48 13.89 9.27
CA PHE A 229 12.04 13.64 9.25
C PHE A 229 11.32 14.51 8.23
N THR A 230 11.59 15.82 8.25
CA THR A 230 10.96 16.79 7.33
C THR A 230 11.28 16.46 5.87
N VAL A 231 12.54 16.20 5.54
CA VAL A 231 12.97 15.85 4.18
C VAL A 231 12.31 14.55 3.72
N VAL A 232 12.38 13.48 4.51
CA VAL A 232 11.76 12.20 4.15
C VAL A 232 10.24 12.34 4.02
N PHE A 233 9.61 13.15 4.88
CA PHE A 233 8.18 13.42 4.80
C PHE A 233 7.81 14.10 3.48
N VAL A 234 8.52 15.17 3.10
CA VAL A 234 8.30 15.91 1.85
C VAL A 234 8.50 15.00 0.64
N LEU A 235 9.61 14.26 0.60
CA LEU A 235 9.91 13.32 -0.48
C LEU A 235 8.81 12.27 -0.60
N THR A 236 8.43 11.62 0.50
CA THR A 236 7.37 10.59 0.51
C THR A 236 6.04 11.15 0.02
N THR A 237 5.70 12.38 0.42
CA THR A 237 4.44 13.03 0.02
C THR A 237 4.41 13.36 -1.48
N ILE A 238 5.53 13.83 -2.05
CA ILE A 238 5.58 14.28 -3.45
C ILE A 238 5.81 13.12 -4.43
N ILE A 239 6.53 12.07 -4.03
CA ILE A 239 6.86 10.92 -4.88
C ILE A 239 5.61 10.19 -5.40
N ARG A 240 4.47 10.33 -4.72
CA ARG A 240 3.23 9.70 -5.13
C ARG A 240 2.03 10.61 -4.86
N HIS A 241 1.18 10.86 -5.88
CA HIS A 241 0.06 11.80 -5.75
C HIS A 241 -0.92 11.48 -4.62
N ASN A 242 -1.20 10.20 -4.37
CA ASN A 242 -2.10 9.75 -3.30
C ASN A 242 -1.38 9.52 -1.95
N ALA A 243 -0.07 9.73 -1.86
CA ALA A 243 0.67 9.61 -0.59
C ALA A 243 0.12 10.53 0.51
N ILE A 244 -0.55 11.61 0.14
CA ILE A 244 -1.20 12.54 1.07
C ILE A 244 -2.19 11.84 2.01
N LEU A 245 -2.83 10.75 1.56
CA LEU A 245 -3.75 9.94 2.37
C LEU A 245 -3.04 9.20 3.51
N PHE A 246 -1.73 8.98 3.37
CA PHE A 246 -0.88 8.39 4.40
C PHE A 246 -0.14 9.48 5.20
N THR A 247 0.51 10.41 4.52
CA THR A 247 1.44 11.34 5.15
C THR A 247 0.73 12.39 5.99
N VAL A 248 -0.39 12.95 5.56
CA VAL A 248 -1.10 13.98 6.33
C VAL A 248 -1.66 13.42 7.65
N PRO A 249 -2.39 12.30 7.70
CA PRO A 249 -2.79 11.71 8.98
C PRO A 249 -1.61 11.35 9.89
N LEU A 250 -0.50 10.86 9.31
CA LEU A 250 0.71 10.58 10.07
C LEU A 250 1.34 11.85 10.66
N LEU A 251 1.35 12.95 9.90
CA LEU A 251 1.83 14.24 10.38
C LEU A 251 1.05 14.68 11.61
N PHE A 252 -0.28 14.62 11.58
CA PHE A 252 -1.10 14.95 12.74
C PHE A 252 -0.75 14.08 13.94
N ALA A 253 -0.61 12.75 13.77
CA ALA A 253 -0.20 11.87 14.85
C ALA A 253 1.15 12.28 15.47
N VAL A 254 2.11 12.67 14.65
CA VAL A 254 3.44 13.15 15.10
C VAL A 254 3.35 14.51 15.79
N LEU A 255 2.62 15.47 15.20
CA LEU A 255 2.51 16.83 15.75
C LEU A 255 1.89 16.85 17.15
N PHE A 256 0.99 15.92 17.46
CA PHE A 256 0.42 15.75 18.81
C PHE A 256 1.40 15.17 19.84
N GLN A 257 2.56 14.65 19.41
CA GLN A 257 3.56 14.05 20.30
C GLN A 257 4.73 14.98 20.63
N ILE A 258 4.93 16.04 19.85
CA ILE A 258 6.06 16.97 19.98
C ILE A 258 5.60 18.32 20.54
N SER A 259 6.55 19.13 20.99
CA SER A 259 6.20 20.46 21.54
C SER A 259 5.59 21.38 20.47
N PRO A 260 4.69 22.32 20.83
CA PRO A 260 4.03 23.22 19.88
C PRO A 260 4.99 23.99 18.98
N LYS A 261 6.13 24.45 19.54
CA LYS A 261 7.16 25.16 18.78
C LYS A 261 7.76 24.28 17.68
N ARG A 262 8.10 23.02 17.99
CA ARG A 262 8.63 22.07 17.00
C ARG A 262 7.57 21.67 15.98
N SER A 263 6.31 21.52 16.42
CA SER A 263 5.18 21.25 15.53
C SER A 263 5.04 22.36 14.48
N LEU A 264 5.05 23.61 14.91
CA LEU A 264 4.93 24.75 14.01
C LEU A 264 6.11 24.82 13.02
N VAL A 265 7.34 24.68 13.51
CA VAL A 265 8.55 24.70 12.65
C VAL A 265 8.52 23.56 11.63
N SER A 266 8.19 22.34 12.04
CA SER A 266 8.12 21.20 11.11
C SER A 266 7.01 21.37 10.08
N ALA A 267 5.81 21.78 10.49
CA ALA A 267 4.69 21.99 9.58
C ALA A 267 5.00 23.12 8.56
N PHE A 268 5.56 24.24 9.03
CA PHE A 268 5.98 25.35 8.15
C PHE A 268 7.05 24.91 7.14
N ALA A 269 8.08 24.19 7.61
CA ALA A 269 9.16 23.71 6.74
C ALA A 269 8.63 22.71 5.69
N ILE A 270 7.70 21.81 6.06
CA ILE A 270 7.07 20.88 5.13
C ILE A 270 6.29 21.63 4.04
N VAL A 271 5.44 22.58 4.43
CA VAL A 271 4.65 23.37 3.47
C VAL A 271 5.56 24.16 2.55
N LEU A 272 6.59 24.82 3.10
CA LEU A 272 7.55 25.61 2.33
C LEU A 272 8.28 24.75 1.30
N LEU A 273 8.80 23.59 1.69
CA LEU A 273 9.53 22.69 0.79
C LEU A 273 8.60 22.09 -0.29
N ILE A 274 7.39 21.65 0.06
CA ILE A 274 6.42 21.17 -0.93
C ILE A 274 6.10 22.27 -1.93
N SER A 275 5.86 23.50 -1.47
CA SER A 275 5.57 24.64 -2.32
C SER A 275 6.74 25.01 -3.22
N ALA A 276 7.97 24.96 -2.70
CA ALA A 276 9.18 25.23 -3.47
C ALA A 276 9.41 24.18 -4.58
N ILE A 277 9.11 22.92 -4.31
CA ILE A 277 9.26 21.85 -5.30
C ILE A 277 8.14 21.91 -6.34
N LYS A 278 6.87 21.92 -5.92
CA LYS A 278 5.71 21.90 -6.84
C LYS A 278 5.52 23.21 -7.61
N GLY A 279 6.01 24.34 -7.08
CA GLY A 279 5.96 25.64 -7.74
C GLY A 279 7.24 25.91 -8.57
N PRO A 280 8.28 26.56 -7.98
CA PRO A 280 9.44 26.99 -8.73
C PRO A 280 10.18 25.88 -9.47
N LEU A 281 10.45 24.74 -8.82
CA LEU A 281 11.20 23.66 -9.45
C LEU A 281 10.45 23.08 -10.68
N TYR A 282 9.15 22.82 -10.55
CA TYR A 282 8.36 22.30 -11.67
C TYR A 282 8.27 23.29 -12.83
N ARG A 283 8.24 24.62 -12.55
CA ARG A 283 8.29 25.65 -13.60
C ARG A 283 9.64 25.68 -14.32
N ILE A 284 10.76 25.59 -13.57
CA ILE A 284 12.12 25.54 -14.14
C ILE A 284 12.27 24.32 -15.06
N LEU A 285 11.70 23.18 -14.66
CA LEU A 285 11.72 21.94 -15.43
C LEU A 285 10.68 21.90 -16.57
N GLN A 286 9.86 22.95 -16.71
CA GLN A 286 8.76 23.00 -17.68
C GLN A 286 7.86 21.77 -17.60
N ALA A 287 7.62 21.27 -16.37
CA ALA A 287 6.83 20.07 -16.15
C ALA A 287 5.38 20.26 -16.60
N GLU A 288 4.96 19.46 -17.57
CA GLU A 288 3.61 19.49 -18.11
C GLU A 288 2.60 18.88 -17.13
N SER A 289 1.41 19.48 -17.07
CA SER A 289 0.29 18.84 -16.39
C SER A 289 -0.20 17.67 -17.24
N PRO A 290 -0.46 16.50 -16.64
CA PRO A 290 -0.97 15.38 -17.41
C PRO A 290 -2.37 15.67 -17.93
N ASP A 291 -2.60 15.35 -19.19
CA ASP A 291 -3.92 15.29 -19.76
C ASP A 291 -4.78 14.23 -19.05
N LYS A 292 -6.09 14.49 -18.91
CA LYS A 292 -7.08 13.49 -18.49
C LYS A 292 -6.93 12.97 -17.05
N ARG A 293 -6.48 13.80 -16.10
CA ARG A 293 -6.42 13.43 -14.67
C ARG A 293 -7.79 13.04 -14.08
N GLN A 294 -8.87 13.57 -14.62
CA GLN A 294 -10.23 13.34 -14.09
C GLN A 294 -10.61 11.86 -14.19
N VAL A 295 -10.22 11.17 -15.24
CA VAL A 295 -10.49 9.73 -15.43
C VAL A 295 -9.96 8.88 -14.27
N GLU A 296 -8.80 9.23 -13.72
CA GLU A 296 -8.22 8.52 -12.57
C GLU A 296 -9.07 8.71 -11.30
N THR A 297 -9.67 9.89 -11.11
CA THR A 297 -10.50 10.18 -9.94
C THR A 297 -11.94 9.64 -10.07
N LEU A 298 -12.27 9.07 -11.22
CA LEU A 298 -13.58 8.49 -11.52
C LEU A 298 -13.56 6.95 -11.56
N GLY A 299 -12.47 6.32 -11.10
CA GLY A 299 -12.34 4.88 -11.09
C GLY A 299 -13.50 4.15 -10.40
N LEU A 300 -13.91 4.61 -9.21
CA LEU A 300 -15.06 4.04 -8.49
C LEU A 300 -16.38 4.17 -9.27
N PRO A 301 -16.82 5.39 -9.71
CA PRO A 301 -18.02 5.53 -10.52
C PRO A 301 -18.00 4.68 -11.79
N MET A 302 -16.90 4.67 -12.53
CA MET A 302 -16.77 3.89 -13.75
C MET A 302 -16.78 2.37 -13.50
N THR A 303 -16.27 1.92 -12.35
CA THR A 303 -16.37 0.52 -11.93
C THR A 303 -17.83 0.11 -11.67
N VAL A 304 -18.65 1.01 -11.09
CA VAL A 304 -20.08 0.76 -10.85
C VAL A 304 -20.85 0.77 -12.17
N ILE A 305 -20.62 1.77 -13.03
CA ILE A 305 -21.26 1.85 -14.35
C ILE A 305 -20.89 0.61 -15.19
N GLY A 306 -19.61 0.25 -15.23
CA GLY A 306 -19.12 -0.92 -15.96
C GLY A 306 -19.83 -2.21 -15.53
N ALA A 307 -20.01 -2.42 -14.21
CA ALA A 307 -20.75 -3.57 -13.71
C ALA A 307 -22.21 -3.58 -14.20
N ALA A 308 -22.88 -2.44 -14.12
CA ALA A 308 -24.28 -2.33 -14.49
C ALA A 308 -24.51 -2.60 -15.98
N ILE A 309 -23.69 -2.00 -16.86
CA ILE A 309 -23.85 -2.15 -18.30
C ILE A 309 -23.37 -3.50 -18.83
N THR A 310 -22.39 -4.14 -18.18
CA THR A 310 -21.89 -5.45 -18.61
C THR A 310 -22.80 -6.59 -18.15
N TYR A 311 -23.37 -6.51 -16.94
CA TYR A 311 -24.11 -7.64 -16.33
C TYR A 311 -25.61 -7.42 -16.16
N ALA A 312 -26.13 -6.23 -16.45
CA ALA A 312 -27.55 -5.93 -16.43
C ALA A 312 -27.91 -4.75 -17.36
N PRO A 313 -27.47 -4.77 -18.64
CA PRO A 313 -27.73 -3.68 -19.58
C PRO A 313 -29.24 -3.41 -19.75
N GLU A 314 -30.06 -4.45 -19.67
CA GLU A 314 -31.52 -4.37 -19.82
C GLU A 314 -32.24 -3.52 -18.74
N LYS A 315 -31.53 -3.21 -17.65
CA LYS A 315 -32.06 -2.36 -16.56
C LYS A 315 -31.62 -0.90 -16.68
N MET A 316 -30.72 -0.62 -17.61
CA MET A 316 -30.14 0.73 -17.74
C MET A 316 -30.92 1.59 -18.72
N ASP A 317 -30.92 2.90 -18.47
CA ASP A 317 -31.51 3.87 -19.40
C ASP A 317 -30.62 4.07 -20.61
N ASP A 318 -31.24 4.52 -21.71
CA ASP A 318 -30.54 4.88 -22.96
C ASP A 318 -29.44 5.93 -22.74
N GLU A 319 -29.60 6.83 -21.77
CA GLU A 319 -28.58 7.82 -21.42
C GLU A 319 -27.31 7.16 -20.85
N ILE A 320 -27.47 6.18 -19.95
CA ILE A 320 -26.34 5.46 -19.33
C ILE A 320 -25.66 4.58 -20.36
N LEU A 321 -26.44 3.86 -21.16
CA LEU A 321 -25.90 3.02 -22.25
C LEU A 321 -25.20 3.87 -23.31
N GLY A 322 -25.81 4.98 -23.73
CA GLY A 322 -25.24 5.91 -24.69
C GLY A 322 -23.92 6.52 -24.20
N PHE A 323 -23.85 6.93 -22.93
CA PHE A 323 -22.59 7.37 -22.30
C PHE A 323 -21.55 6.26 -22.33
N ALA A 324 -21.88 5.08 -21.82
CA ALA A 324 -20.91 3.99 -21.68
C ALA A 324 -20.40 3.52 -23.03
N TYR A 325 -21.27 3.40 -24.05
CA TYR A 325 -20.89 2.97 -25.38
C TYR A 325 -20.17 4.06 -26.20
N SER A 326 -20.31 5.33 -25.80
CA SER A 326 -19.44 6.39 -26.34
C SER A 326 -18.05 6.42 -25.70
N VAL A 327 -17.90 5.87 -24.47
CA VAL A 327 -16.57 5.67 -23.83
C VAL A 327 -15.82 4.52 -24.48
N ALA A 328 -16.49 3.38 -24.72
CA ALA A 328 -15.91 2.23 -25.40
C ALA A 328 -17.03 1.38 -26.02
N PRO A 329 -16.81 0.70 -27.17
CA PRO A 329 -17.78 -0.21 -27.77
C PRO A 329 -18.30 -1.26 -26.78
N ALA A 330 -19.53 -1.74 -26.98
CA ALA A 330 -20.15 -2.74 -26.09
C ALA A 330 -19.29 -4.00 -25.93
N GLU A 331 -18.68 -4.46 -27.03
CA GLU A 331 -17.81 -5.63 -27.07
C GLU A 331 -16.56 -5.47 -26.17
N ILE A 332 -16.05 -4.24 -26.04
CA ILE A 332 -14.91 -3.94 -25.16
C ILE A 332 -15.33 -4.02 -23.69
N TRP A 333 -16.53 -3.56 -23.34
CA TRP A 333 -17.05 -3.74 -22.00
C TRP A 333 -17.27 -5.22 -21.67
N GLU A 334 -17.88 -5.98 -22.55
CA GLU A 334 -18.12 -7.41 -22.37
C GLU A 334 -16.83 -8.21 -22.24
N LYS A 335 -15.81 -7.89 -23.05
CA LYS A 335 -14.56 -8.63 -23.08
C LYS A 335 -13.57 -8.24 -21.99
N ASN A 336 -13.49 -6.94 -21.66
CA ASN A 336 -12.41 -6.41 -20.83
C ASN A 336 -12.86 -6.02 -19.42
N TYR A 337 -14.18 -5.77 -19.21
CA TYR A 337 -14.66 -5.46 -17.88
C TYR A 337 -14.93 -6.73 -17.07
N TYR A 338 -14.49 -6.71 -15.80
CA TYR A 338 -14.94 -7.65 -14.78
C TYR A 338 -15.12 -6.95 -13.45
N TYR A 339 -15.86 -7.59 -12.54
CA TYR A 339 -16.23 -6.99 -11.26
C TYR A 339 -15.02 -6.39 -10.53
N GLY A 340 -15.13 -5.12 -10.18
CA GLY A 340 -14.10 -4.38 -9.46
C GLY A 340 -12.97 -3.85 -10.34
N ASN A 341 -13.02 -4.04 -11.66
CA ASN A 341 -11.92 -3.64 -12.54
C ASN A 341 -12.40 -2.91 -13.81
N PHE A 342 -12.34 -1.60 -13.77
CA PHE A 342 -12.50 -0.74 -14.95
C PHE A 342 -11.20 -0.56 -15.72
N ASN A 343 -10.06 -0.87 -15.12
CA ASN A 343 -8.75 -0.52 -15.65
C ASN A 343 -8.46 -1.16 -17.02
N ASN A 344 -8.94 -2.38 -17.26
CA ASN A 344 -8.74 -3.05 -18.53
C ASN A 344 -9.54 -2.42 -19.68
N VAL A 345 -10.73 -1.89 -19.39
CA VAL A 345 -11.49 -1.07 -20.36
C VAL A 345 -10.75 0.24 -20.57
N LYS A 346 -10.38 0.95 -19.50
CA LYS A 346 -9.69 2.24 -19.55
C LYS A 346 -8.44 2.25 -20.44
N TRP A 347 -7.69 1.15 -20.46
CA TRP A 347 -6.44 1.02 -21.21
C TRP A 347 -6.59 0.29 -22.54
N SER A 348 -7.80 -0.03 -22.97
CA SER A 348 -8.05 -0.50 -24.34
C SER A 348 -7.76 0.62 -25.34
N SER A 349 -7.24 0.25 -26.49
CA SER A 349 -7.00 1.19 -27.62
C SER A 349 -8.28 1.80 -28.19
N GLU A 350 -9.41 1.14 -27.95
CA GLU A 350 -10.73 1.57 -28.43
C GLU A 350 -11.48 2.45 -27.43
N THR A 351 -10.87 2.78 -26.29
CA THR A 351 -11.51 3.60 -25.26
C THR A 351 -11.21 5.08 -25.43
N ASP A 352 -12.27 5.87 -25.59
CA ASP A 352 -12.16 7.34 -25.62
C ASP A 352 -12.35 7.94 -24.21
N LYS A 353 -11.22 8.33 -23.62
CA LYS A 353 -11.18 8.95 -22.28
C LYS A 353 -11.71 10.39 -22.29
N TYR A 354 -11.71 11.07 -23.44
CA TYR A 354 -12.22 12.45 -23.52
C TYR A 354 -13.73 12.52 -23.28
N VAL A 355 -14.47 11.47 -23.65
CA VAL A 355 -15.89 11.36 -23.34
C VAL A 355 -16.16 11.45 -21.85
N ILE A 356 -15.40 10.76 -21.02
CA ILE A 356 -15.56 10.78 -19.56
C ILE A 356 -15.34 12.21 -19.01
N GLU A 357 -14.33 12.90 -19.55
CA GLU A 357 -14.04 14.29 -19.16
C GLU A 357 -15.11 15.27 -19.65
N ALA A 358 -15.60 15.09 -20.87
CA ALA A 358 -16.63 15.94 -21.48
C ALA A 358 -17.96 15.87 -20.73
N TYR A 359 -18.35 14.69 -20.25
CA TYR A 359 -19.57 14.55 -19.42
C TYR A 359 -19.42 15.18 -18.04
N GLY A 360 -18.21 15.29 -17.54
CA GLY A 360 -17.90 15.93 -16.27
C GLY A 360 -18.19 15.05 -15.05
N ARG A 361 -17.41 15.28 -13.99
CA ARG A 361 -17.39 14.46 -12.79
C ARG A 361 -18.76 14.23 -12.15
N ASN A 362 -19.55 15.30 -11.98
CA ASN A 362 -20.81 15.21 -11.26
C ASN A 362 -21.83 14.35 -12.00
N ARG A 363 -21.87 14.43 -13.33
CA ARG A 363 -22.80 13.64 -14.15
C ARG A 363 -22.44 12.15 -14.13
N VAL A 364 -21.15 11.81 -14.24
CA VAL A 364 -20.68 10.43 -14.13
C VAL A 364 -21.00 9.83 -12.75
N ILE A 365 -20.84 10.60 -11.65
CA ILE A 365 -21.25 10.14 -10.32
C ILE A 365 -22.75 9.92 -10.23
N GLN A 366 -23.57 10.82 -10.79
CA GLN A 366 -25.04 10.65 -10.82
C GLN A 366 -25.48 9.41 -11.60
N MET A 367 -24.83 9.12 -12.74
CA MET A 367 -25.08 7.91 -13.51
C MET A 367 -24.72 6.66 -12.69
N ALA A 368 -23.57 6.64 -12.01
CA ALA A 368 -23.18 5.53 -11.14
C ALA A 368 -24.19 5.30 -9.99
N LEU A 369 -24.71 6.38 -9.39
CA LEU A 369 -25.77 6.29 -8.37
C LEU A 369 -27.08 5.76 -8.95
N SER A 370 -27.42 6.12 -10.19
CA SER A 370 -28.58 5.56 -10.90
C SER A 370 -28.40 4.07 -11.18
N CYS A 371 -27.22 3.65 -11.66
CA CYS A 371 -26.88 2.23 -11.84
C CYS A 371 -27.04 1.45 -10.54
N PHE A 372 -26.56 2.02 -9.42
CA PHE A 372 -26.67 1.37 -8.12
C PHE A 372 -28.12 1.18 -7.68
N LYS A 373 -29.00 2.16 -7.94
CA LYS A 373 -30.43 2.04 -7.63
C LYS A 373 -31.11 0.97 -8.47
N LYS A 374 -30.73 0.80 -9.74
CA LYS A 374 -31.37 -0.12 -10.69
C LYS A 374 -30.85 -1.56 -10.60
N ALA A 375 -29.56 -1.72 -10.31
CA ALA A 375 -28.90 -3.01 -10.22
C ALA A 375 -28.05 -3.12 -8.92
N PRO A 376 -28.65 -2.96 -7.72
CA PRO A 376 -27.90 -2.81 -6.47
C PRO A 376 -26.97 -3.99 -6.16
N ARG A 377 -27.42 -5.22 -6.43
CA ARG A 377 -26.60 -6.41 -6.18
C ARG A 377 -25.36 -6.46 -7.07
N ILE A 378 -25.49 -6.15 -8.35
CA ILE A 378 -24.40 -6.18 -9.33
C ILE A 378 -23.38 -5.09 -8.98
N CYS A 379 -23.85 -3.89 -8.68
CA CYS A 379 -23.02 -2.78 -8.27
C CYS A 379 -22.31 -3.07 -6.93
N LEU A 380 -23.02 -3.64 -5.95
CA LEU A 380 -22.43 -4.03 -4.66
C LEU A 380 -21.35 -5.11 -4.84
N LYS A 381 -21.61 -6.16 -5.66
CA LYS A 381 -20.60 -7.16 -6.00
C LYS A 381 -19.34 -6.50 -6.56
N SER A 382 -19.50 -5.52 -7.43
CA SER A 382 -18.36 -4.79 -8.02
C SER A 382 -17.59 -3.96 -6.99
N LEU A 383 -18.28 -3.29 -6.05
CA LEU A 383 -17.61 -2.56 -4.97
C LEU A 383 -16.86 -3.47 -4.00
N VAL A 384 -17.45 -4.60 -3.65
CA VAL A 384 -16.79 -5.60 -2.81
C VAL A 384 -15.55 -6.14 -3.51
N LYS A 385 -15.65 -6.49 -4.79
CA LYS A 385 -14.52 -6.93 -5.62
C LYS A 385 -13.42 -5.85 -5.75
N LEU A 386 -13.79 -4.59 -5.88
CA LEU A 386 -12.83 -3.49 -5.93
C LEU A 386 -11.98 -3.39 -4.66
N THR A 387 -12.58 -3.65 -3.50
CA THR A 387 -11.93 -3.46 -2.19
C THR A 387 -11.40 -4.75 -1.57
N GLU A 388 -11.69 -5.92 -2.14
CA GLU A 388 -11.38 -7.24 -1.54
C GLU A 388 -9.90 -7.42 -1.19
N GLY A 389 -8.98 -6.90 -1.99
CA GLY A 389 -7.55 -7.00 -1.74
C GLY A 389 -7.08 -6.42 -0.40
N ILE A 390 -7.90 -5.57 0.26
CA ILE A 390 -7.55 -4.96 1.53
C ILE A 390 -7.88 -5.87 2.72
N TYR A 391 -8.95 -6.64 2.65
CA TYR A 391 -9.49 -7.36 3.81
C TYR A 391 -9.72 -8.87 3.57
N THR A 392 -9.64 -9.33 2.32
CA THR A 392 -9.79 -10.77 2.08
C THR A 392 -8.61 -11.57 2.62
N ILE A 393 -8.94 -12.73 3.19
CA ILE A 393 -7.98 -13.73 3.65
C ILE A 393 -7.94 -14.96 2.73
N THR A 394 -8.83 -14.97 1.76
CA THR A 394 -8.91 -15.96 0.68
C THR A 394 -8.80 -15.21 -0.62
N ASP A 395 -7.76 -15.41 -1.38
CA ASP A 395 -7.53 -14.65 -2.59
C ASP A 395 -7.88 -15.43 -3.85
N PRO A 396 -8.74 -14.89 -4.70
CA PRO A 396 -8.94 -15.40 -6.04
C PRO A 396 -7.83 -15.00 -7.04
N HIS A 397 -6.99 -14.01 -6.71
CA HIS A 397 -5.98 -13.48 -7.63
C HIS A 397 -4.55 -13.78 -7.15
N PRO A 398 -3.64 -14.21 -8.05
CA PRO A 398 -2.24 -14.37 -7.70
C PRO A 398 -1.64 -13.00 -7.33
N VAL A 399 -1.26 -12.85 -6.07
CA VAL A 399 -0.65 -11.62 -5.53
C VAL A 399 0.81 -11.47 -5.97
N ASN A 400 1.39 -12.51 -6.55
CA ASN A 400 2.79 -12.51 -6.91
C ASN A 400 3.03 -11.85 -8.28
N ILE A 401 4.00 -10.94 -8.33
CA ILE A 401 4.45 -10.29 -9.56
C ILE A 401 5.81 -10.86 -9.92
N PHE A 402 5.92 -11.49 -11.10
CA PHE A 402 7.21 -11.91 -11.64
C PHE A 402 7.92 -10.74 -12.31
N PRO A 403 9.23 -10.53 -12.05
CA PRO A 403 9.98 -9.47 -12.68
C PRO A 403 10.05 -9.66 -14.20
N ALA A 404 9.64 -8.63 -14.94
CA ALA A 404 9.63 -8.64 -16.40
C ALA A 404 10.02 -7.27 -16.96
N ILE A 405 10.50 -7.25 -18.21
CA ILE A 405 10.77 -6.03 -18.96
C ILE A 405 9.76 -5.96 -20.10
N THR A 406 8.97 -4.89 -20.14
CA THR A 406 8.05 -4.61 -21.24
C THR A 406 8.83 -4.31 -22.52
N GLN A 407 8.31 -4.76 -23.65
CA GLN A 407 8.86 -4.42 -24.97
C GLN A 407 9.02 -2.90 -25.10
N ASN A 408 10.18 -2.46 -25.57
CA ASN A 408 10.53 -1.05 -25.64
C ASN A 408 11.49 -0.76 -26.80
N THR A 409 11.58 0.52 -27.18
CA THR A 409 12.45 1.01 -28.27
C THR A 409 13.83 1.44 -27.79
N TYR A 410 14.10 1.37 -26.48
CA TYR A 410 15.35 1.84 -25.87
C TYR A 410 16.40 0.74 -25.73
N GLY A 411 16.14 -0.46 -26.23
CA GLY A 411 17.06 -1.59 -26.11
C GLY A 411 17.22 -2.15 -24.71
N ILE A 412 16.28 -1.84 -23.80
CA ILE A 412 16.30 -2.39 -22.44
C ILE A 412 15.81 -3.83 -22.50
N VAL A 413 16.73 -4.77 -22.27
CA VAL A 413 16.47 -6.22 -22.33
C VAL A 413 16.98 -6.90 -21.07
N SER A 414 16.41 -8.06 -20.75
CA SER A 414 16.90 -8.88 -19.65
C SER A 414 18.23 -9.56 -20.03
N LEU A 415 19.26 -9.29 -19.25
CA LEU A 415 20.58 -9.90 -19.37
C LEU A 415 20.85 -10.93 -18.26
N SER A 416 19.80 -11.44 -17.67
CA SER A 416 19.83 -12.32 -16.51
C SER A 416 20.37 -13.73 -16.85
N SER A 417 21.12 -14.30 -15.91
CA SER A 417 21.58 -15.69 -15.97
C SER A 417 20.47 -16.66 -15.57
N LYS A 418 20.23 -17.72 -16.38
CA LYS A 418 19.31 -18.81 -16.01
C LYS A 418 19.69 -19.48 -14.68
N ALA A 419 20.99 -19.63 -14.42
CA ALA A 419 21.46 -20.23 -13.17
C ALA A 419 21.10 -19.39 -11.94
N LEU A 420 21.24 -18.05 -12.03
CA LEU A 420 20.89 -17.16 -10.92
C LEU A 420 19.37 -17.05 -10.72
N LYS A 421 18.59 -17.14 -11.80
CA LYS A 421 17.11 -17.11 -11.72
C LYS A 421 16.50 -18.37 -11.14
N TYR A 422 17.18 -19.50 -11.21
CA TYR A 422 16.61 -20.80 -10.82
C TYR A 422 16.01 -20.77 -9.40
N PHE A 423 16.75 -20.27 -8.42
CA PHE A 423 16.26 -20.22 -7.04
C PHE A 423 15.09 -19.22 -6.86
N PRO A 424 15.16 -17.95 -7.29
CA PRO A 424 14.03 -17.04 -7.19
C PRO A 424 12.77 -17.53 -7.90
N ASP A 425 12.89 -18.10 -9.10
CA ASP A 425 11.75 -18.62 -9.86
C ASP A 425 11.12 -19.84 -9.16
N ALA A 426 11.95 -20.79 -8.69
CA ALA A 426 11.49 -21.94 -7.95
C ALA A 426 10.82 -21.55 -6.62
N TYR A 427 11.40 -20.58 -5.91
CA TYR A 427 10.84 -20.07 -4.67
C TYR A 427 9.50 -19.33 -4.88
N ASN A 428 9.43 -18.51 -5.92
CA ASN A 428 8.18 -17.83 -6.30
C ASN A 428 7.06 -18.83 -6.61
N SER A 429 7.36 -19.87 -7.41
CA SER A 429 6.41 -20.94 -7.73
C SER A 429 6.01 -21.72 -6.49
N PHE A 430 6.98 -22.09 -5.63
CA PHE A 430 6.69 -22.80 -4.38
C PHE A 430 5.75 -22.02 -3.46
N ILE A 431 5.98 -20.71 -3.27
CA ILE A 431 5.10 -19.88 -2.44
C ILE A 431 3.72 -19.72 -3.09
N GLN A 432 3.66 -19.62 -4.41
CA GLN A 432 2.39 -19.47 -5.13
C GLN A 432 1.55 -20.75 -5.09
N ASP A 433 2.18 -21.92 -5.20
CA ASP A 433 1.47 -23.18 -5.39
C ASP A 433 1.23 -23.96 -4.08
N PHE A 434 2.14 -23.88 -3.12
CA PHE A 434 2.13 -24.77 -1.96
C PHE A 434 1.98 -24.10 -0.61
N PHE A 435 2.66 -23.01 -0.35
CA PHE A 435 2.68 -22.51 1.01
C PHE A 435 1.91 -21.24 1.17
N PRO A 436 1.57 -20.98 2.42
CA PRO A 436 0.38 -20.20 2.74
C PRO A 436 0.37 -18.92 1.92
N ARG A 437 -0.26 -18.98 0.77
CA ARG A 437 -0.66 -17.80 -0.02
C ARG A 437 -1.19 -16.72 0.90
N VAL A 438 -1.79 -17.13 2.02
CA VAL A 438 -2.30 -16.27 3.08
C VAL A 438 -1.28 -15.22 3.56
N PHE A 439 0.03 -15.51 3.55
CA PHE A 439 1.05 -14.52 3.91
C PHE A 439 1.36 -13.50 2.80
N LEU A 440 0.86 -13.73 1.61
CA LEU A 440 0.94 -12.78 0.51
C LEU A 440 -0.25 -11.80 0.51
N TYR A 441 -1.29 -12.08 1.32
CA TYR A 441 -2.53 -11.30 1.31
C TYR A 441 -2.45 -10.14 2.27
N TYR A 442 -2.65 -8.94 1.73
CA TYR A 442 -2.69 -7.73 2.56
C TYR A 442 -3.81 -7.78 3.60
N GLY A 443 -4.93 -8.43 3.28
CA GLY A 443 -6.02 -8.67 4.21
C GLY A 443 -5.59 -9.39 5.49
N VAL A 444 -4.63 -10.31 5.41
CA VAL A 444 -4.06 -10.97 6.60
C VAL A 444 -3.27 -9.98 7.45
N ILE A 445 -2.48 -9.11 6.84
CA ILE A 445 -1.76 -8.03 7.54
C ILE A 445 -2.75 -7.11 8.24
N HIS A 446 -3.79 -6.65 7.51
CA HIS A 446 -4.83 -5.79 8.10
C HIS A 446 -5.58 -6.47 9.24
N LEU A 447 -5.99 -7.73 9.05
CA LEU A 447 -6.65 -8.51 10.10
C LEU A 447 -5.77 -8.65 11.34
N ALA A 448 -4.49 -8.98 11.17
CA ALA A 448 -3.54 -9.10 12.28
C ALA A 448 -3.36 -7.77 13.04
N VAL A 449 -3.30 -6.65 12.32
CA VAL A 449 -3.25 -5.31 12.93
C VAL A 449 -4.54 -4.99 13.67
N VAL A 450 -5.72 -5.22 13.06
CA VAL A 450 -7.02 -4.99 13.71
C VAL A 450 -7.16 -5.83 14.99
N ILE A 451 -6.83 -7.12 14.92
CA ILE A 451 -6.84 -8.01 16.09
C ILE A 451 -5.92 -7.44 17.18
N THR A 452 -4.70 -7.05 16.82
CA THR A 452 -3.73 -6.50 17.78
C THR A 452 -4.23 -5.21 18.43
N VAL A 453 -4.80 -4.29 17.65
CA VAL A 453 -5.41 -3.06 18.16
C VAL A 453 -6.51 -3.39 19.17
N LEU A 454 -7.45 -4.25 18.81
CA LEU A 454 -8.60 -4.60 19.65
C LEU A 454 -8.20 -5.44 20.87
N ALA A 455 -7.14 -6.24 20.77
CA ALA A 455 -6.64 -7.02 21.91
C ALA A 455 -5.83 -6.18 22.91
N LYS A 456 -5.12 -5.16 22.46
CA LYS A 456 -4.16 -4.40 23.28
C LYS A 456 -4.64 -3.00 23.69
N CYS A 457 -5.63 -2.42 23.01
CA CYS A 457 -6.12 -1.08 23.28
C CYS A 457 -7.48 -1.08 23.97
N LYS A 458 -7.64 -0.17 24.92
CA LYS A 458 -8.94 0.21 25.49
C LYS A 458 -9.43 1.43 24.72
N LEU A 459 -10.45 1.28 23.89
CA LEU A 459 -10.99 2.38 23.08
C LEU A 459 -11.57 3.55 23.89
N THR A 460 -11.72 3.38 25.20
CA THR A 460 -12.07 4.43 26.15
C THR A 460 -10.86 5.22 26.65
N SER A 461 -9.63 4.77 26.36
CA SER A 461 -8.39 5.40 26.82
C SER A 461 -7.81 6.33 25.76
N PHE A 462 -7.63 7.61 26.09
CA PHE A 462 -6.96 8.57 25.21
C PHE A 462 -5.51 8.19 24.90
N SER A 463 -4.83 7.53 25.83
CA SER A 463 -3.46 7.03 25.61
C SER A 463 -3.41 5.99 24.49
N ASP A 464 -4.43 5.11 24.41
CA ASP A 464 -4.48 4.08 23.37
C ASP A 464 -4.88 4.66 22.00
N TRP A 465 -5.71 5.71 21.98
CA TRP A 465 -6.01 6.45 20.76
C TRP A 465 -4.76 7.06 20.12
N LYS A 466 -3.80 7.53 20.92
CA LYS A 466 -2.52 8.01 20.41
C LYS A 466 -1.78 6.94 19.59
N ARG A 467 -1.84 5.66 19.99
CA ARG A 467 -1.25 4.54 19.25
C ARG A 467 -2.01 4.27 17.96
N ILE A 468 -3.32 4.28 18.03
CA ILE A 468 -4.21 4.05 16.88
C ILE A 468 -3.96 5.11 15.80
N PHE A 469 -3.74 6.38 16.16
CA PHE A 469 -3.45 7.45 15.22
C PHE A 469 -2.17 7.23 14.40
N PHE A 470 -1.18 6.50 14.92
CA PHE A 470 0.01 6.14 14.15
C PHE A 470 -0.24 5.01 13.15
N VAL A 471 -1.24 4.18 13.36
CA VAL A 471 -1.58 3.06 12.46
C VAL A 471 -2.69 3.43 11.48
N LEU A 472 -3.56 4.34 11.86
CA LEU A 472 -4.67 4.83 11.03
C LEU A 472 -4.26 5.26 9.60
N PRO A 473 -3.09 5.93 9.37
CA PRO A 473 -2.64 6.30 8.03
C PRO A 473 -2.59 5.15 7.03
N VAL A 474 -2.25 3.94 7.49
CA VAL A 474 -2.20 2.73 6.64
C VAL A 474 -3.58 2.39 6.11
N PHE A 475 -4.59 2.39 6.96
CA PHE A 475 -5.96 2.10 6.57
C PHE A 475 -6.54 3.20 5.67
N LEU A 476 -6.33 4.47 6.03
CA LEU A 476 -6.80 5.61 5.24
C LEU A 476 -6.17 5.61 3.83
N TYR A 477 -4.89 5.28 3.73
CA TYR A 477 -4.24 5.19 2.44
C TYR A 477 -4.81 4.02 1.60
N ASN A 478 -4.95 2.83 2.18
CA ASN A 478 -5.39 1.66 1.44
C ASN A 478 -6.84 1.81 0.95
N TYR A 479 -7.75 2.15 1.84
CA TYR A 479 -9.16 2.38 1.46
C TYR A 479 -9.32 3.62 0.57
N GLY A 480 -8.65 4.71 0.92
CA GLY A 480 -8.73 5.94 0.13
C GLY A 480 -8.18 5.77 -1.29
N THR A 481 -7.03 5.09 -1.44
CA THR A 481 -6.47 4.81 -2.77
C THR A 481 -7.43 3.95 -3.60
N THR A 482 -7.96 2.88 -3.02
CA THR A 482 -8.83 1.95 -3.74
C THR A 482 -10.16 2.60 -4.13
N LEU A 483 -10.82 3.29 -3.19
CA LEU A 483 -12.14 3.87 -3.43
C LEU A 483 -12.10 5.16 -4.27
N LEU A 484 -11.02 5.95 -4.16
CA LEU A 484 -10.99 7.26 -4.79
C LEU A 484 -10.25 7.30 -6.14
N LEU A 485 -9.30 6.40 -6.37
CA LEU A 485 -8.31 6.63 -7.42
C LEU A 485 -8.09 5.48 -8.39
N THR A 486 -8.43 4.21 -8.08
CA THR A 486 -7.91 3.14 -8.92
C THR A 486 -8.89 2.53 -9.89
N GLY A 487 -10.12 2.25 -9.47
CA GLY A 487 -11.02 1.42 -10.28
C GLY A 487 -10.39 0.09 -10.71
N ASN A 488 -9.45 -0.43 -9.90
CA ASN A 488 -8.61 -1.58 -10.21
C ASN A 488 -8.34 -2.39 -8.94
N ASN A 489 -8.67 -3.68 -8.93
CA ASN A 489 -8.52 -4.59 -7.79
C ASN A 489 -7.34 -5.57 -7.93
N ASP A 490 -6.67 -5.63 -9.07
CA ASP A 490 -5.66 -6.65 -9.40
C ASP A 490 -4.21 -6.17 -9.30
N SER A 491 -3.97 -4.99 -8.71
CA SER A 491 -2.62 -4.43 -8.59
C SER A 491 -2.05 -4.54 -7.18
N PRO A 492 -1.31 -5.61 -6.85
CA PRO A 492 -0.70 -5.80 -5.52
C PRO A 492 0.31 -4.70 -5.17
N ARG A 493 0.85 -3.98 -6.15
CA ARG A 493 1.83 -2.90 -5.94
C ARG A 493 1.32 -1.76 -5.05
N PHE A 494 0.00 -1.50 -5.03
CA PHE A 494 -0.55 -0.39 -4.25
C PHE A 494 -0.47 -0.60 -2.74
N PHE A 495 -0.51 -1.84 -2.29
CA PHE A 495 -0.49 -2.21 -0.87
C PHE A 495 0.85 -2.79 -0.41
N TYR A 496 1.79 -2.93 -1.33
CA TYR A 496 3.11 -3.52 -1.09
C TYR A 496 3.83 -2.96 0.14
N TYR A 497 3.73 -1.65 0.36
CA TYR A 497 4.36 -0.97 1.49
C TYR A 497 3.93 -1.51 2.86
N CYS A 498 2.77 -2.17 2.96
CA CYS A 498 2.30 -2.79 4.19
C CYS A 498 3.20 -3.94 4.66
N VAL A 499 3.85 -4.67 3.73
CA VAL A 499 4.70 -5.81 4.07
C VAL A 499 5.91 -5.38 4.91
N PRO A 500 6.77 -4.43 4.47
CA PRO A 500 7.87 -3.97 5.29
C PRO A 500 7.45 -3.20 6.54
N LEU A 501 6.25 -2.60 6.57
CA LEU A 501 5.72 -1.89 7.74
C LEU A 501 5.18 -2.82 8.82
N PHE A 502 4.76 -4.02 8.50
CA PHE A 502 4.01 -4.89 9.40
C PHE A 502 4.66 -5.09 10.78
N PRO A 503 5.96 -5.35 10.92
CA PRO A 503 6.60 -5.49 12.23
C PRO A 503 6.47 -4.25 13.10
N LEU A 504 6.61 -3.05 12.52
CA LEU A 504 6.46 -1.78 13.23
C LEU A 504 5.02 -1.54 13.68
N LEU A 505 4.04 -1.86 12.81
CA LEU A 505 2.62 -1.71 13.13
C LEU A 505 2.25 -2.52 14.38
N LEU A 506 2.79 -3.73 14.53
CA LEU A 506 2.60 -4.54 15.74
C LEU A 506 3.28 -3.91 16.96
N LEU A 507 4.49 -3.39 16.81
CA LEU A 507 5.26 -2.83 17.94
C LEU A 507 4.59 -1.65 18.64
N PHE A 508 3.82 -0.83 17.93
CA PHE A 508 3.07 0.27 18.56
C PHE A 508 2.12 -0.21 19.68
N PHE A 509 1.70 -1.48 19.65
CA PHE A 509 0.74 -2.05 20.59
C PHE A 509 1.38 -2.98 21.62
N TYR A 510 2.51 -3.58 21.30
CA TYR A 510 3.20 -4.49 22.22
C TYR A 510 4.21 -3.80 23.13
N ARG A 511 4.54 -2.52 22.89
CA ARG A 511 5.45 -1.76 23.77
C ARG A 511 4.74 -0.59 24.45
N GLU A 512 4.92 -0.52 25.77
CA GLU A 512 4.46 0.62 26.56
C GLU A 512 5.54 1.70 26.60
N VAL A 513 5.11 2.94 26.48
CA VAL A 513 5.98 4.09 26.71
C VAL A 513 6.26 4.14 28.21
N ARG A 514 7.47 3.79 28.62
CA ARG A 514 7.85 3.88 30.04
C ARG A 514 7.70 5.32 30.52
N SER A 515 7.00 5.50 31.62
CA SER A 515 7.05 6.74 32.39
C SER A 515 8.45 6.84 32.99
N GLY A 516 9.34 7.63 32.35
CA GLY A 516 10.57 8.06 33.00
C GLY A 516 10.29 9.06 34.08
#